data_136dee12f1517f32e19804c1898bcaa7
#
_entry.id   136dee12f1517f32e19804c1898bcaa7
#
_cell.length_a   1.000
_cell.length_b   1.000
_cell.length_c   1.000
_cell.angle_alpha   90.00
_cell.angle_beta   90.00
_cell.angle_gamma   90.00
#
_symmetry.space_group_name_H-M   'P 1'
#
loop_
_entity.id
_entity.type
_entity.pdbx_description
1 polymer ?
#
loop_
_entity_poly.entity_id
_entity_poly.type
_entity_poly.pdbx_seq_one_letter_code
_entity_poly.pdbx_strand_id
1 'polypeptide(L)'
;MFRKYFILVFFIFLISEIHAEYYKDEIKDFTVVKVRDGDTFVINIENVPDVFGKNIAVRIRGIDTPELNDKREEIRNIAIKAKEELERLLTSGEKVILYNLGRDKYFRLLASVKVDNIDVAEYLVKEGLAKSYDGGAKVW
;
A
#
# COMPACT_ATOMS: atom_id res chain seq x y z
N MET A 1 -14.48 -7.81 -50.33
CA MET A 1 -13.14 -8.13 -49.85
C MET A 1 -12.73 -7.32 -48.61
N PHE A 2 -13.07 -6.04 -48.52
CA PHE A 2 -12.74 -5.15 -47.37
C PHE A 2 -13.57 -5.40 -46.09
N ARG A 3 -14.78 -5.97 -46.15
CA ARG A 3 -15.65 -6.22 -44.98
C ARG A 3 -15.13 -7.27 -43.97
N LYS A 4 -14.36 -8.25 -44.44
CA LYS A 4 -13.80 -9.30 -43.58
C LYS A 4 -12.62 -8.80 -42.71
N TYR A 5 -11.82 -7.87 -43.20
CA TYR A 5 -10.71 -7.30 -42.49
C TYR A 5 -11.13 -6.27 -41.43
N PHE A 6 -12.23 -5.58 -41.66
CA PHE A 6 -12.75 -4.60 -40.68
C PHE A 6 -13.23 -5.28 -39.40
N ILE A 7 -13.85 -6.45 -39.49
CA ILE A 7 -14.30 -7.23 -38.34
C ILE A 7 -13.10 -7.77 -37.55
N LEU A 8 -12.03 -8.19 -38.21
CA LEU A 8 -10.83 -8.72 -37.58
C LEU A 8 -10.08 -7.63 -36.79
N VAL A 9 -9.95 -6.43 -37.35
CA VAL A 9 -9.30 -5.29 -36.70
C VAL A 9 -10.11 -4.82 -35.49
N PHE A 10 -11.44 -4.81 -35.57
CA PHE A 10 -12.32 -4.44 -34.46
C PHE A 10 -12.23 -5.46 -33.31
N PHE A 11 -12.09 -6.74 -33.63
CA PHE A 11 -11.94 -7.80 -32.63
C PHE A 11 -10.58 -7.73 -31.90
N ILE A 12 -9.50 -7.38 -32.61
CA ILE A 12 -8.17 -7.17 -32.04
C ILE A 12 -8.16 -5.96 -31.11
N PHE A 13 -8.87 -4.88 -31.45
CA PHE A 13 -8.99 -3.68 -30.60
C PHE A 13 -9.77 -3.96 -29.30
N LEU A 14 -10.85 -4.75 -29.38
CA LEU A 14 -11.63 -5.15 -28.20
C LEU A 14 -10.82 -6.05 -27.24
N ILE A 15 -9.96 -6.90 -27.76
CA ILE A 15 -9.09 -7.76 -26.94
C ILE A 15 -8.00 -6.93 -26.27
N SER A 16 -7.49 -5.87 -26.89
CA SER A 16 -6.47 -5.00 -26.29
C SER A 16 -7.01 -4.16 -25.12
N GLU A 17 -8.27 -3.72 -25.18
CA GLU A 17 -8.92 -2.99 -24.06
C GLU A 17 -9.21 -3.92 -22.88
N ILE A 18 -9.63 -5.16 -23.11
CA ILE A 18 -9.87 -6.15 -22.07
C ILE A 18 -8.55 -6.54 -21.36
N HIS A 19 -7.42 -6.57 -22.06
CA HIS A 19 -6.12 -6.84 -21.44
C HIS A 19 -5.57 -5.68 -20.60
N ALA A 20 -5.88 -4.43 -20.93
CA ALA A 20 -5.43 -3.27 -20.16
C ALA A 20 -6.12 -3.14 -18.79
N GLU A 21 -7.35 -3.66 -18.63
CA GLU A 21 -8.10 -3.61 -17.38
C GLU A 21 -7.75 -4.75 -16.40
N TYR A 22 -7.13 -5.82 -16.91
CA TYR A 22 -6.80 -7.02 -16.12
C TYR A 22 -5.50 -6.90 -15.28
N TYR A 23 -4.70 -5.87 -15.50
CA TYR A 23 -3.41 -5.65 -14.82
C TYR A 23 -3.36 -4.39 -13.95
N LYS A 24 -4.43 -4.06 -13.23
CA LYS A 24 -4.29 -3.16 -12.10
C LYS A 24 -3.74 -3.95 -10.92
N ASP A 25 -2.44 -3.81 -10.67
CA ASP A 25 -1.78 -4.32 -9.47
C ASP A 25 -2.29 -3.59 -8.23
N GLU A 26 -3.53 -3.89 -7.86
CA GLU A 26 -4.20 -3.36 -6.68
C GLU A 26 -4.71 -4.51 -5.81
N ILE A 27 -4.52 -4.42 -4.50
CA ILE A 27 -5.12 -5.33 -3.53
C ILE A 27 -6.19 -4.55 -2.76
N LYS A 28 -7.43 -5.05 -2.80
CA LYS A 28 -8.63 -4.45 -2.16
C LYS A 28 -9.29 -5.40 -1.18
N ASP A 29 -9.21 -6.70 -1.44
CA ASP A 29 -9.89 -7.73 -0.68
C ASP A 29 -8.91 -8.30 0.37
N PHE A 30 -8.87 -7.65 1.52
CA PHE A 30 -8.03 -8.03 2.64
C PHE A 30 -8.60 -7.51 3.97
N THR A 31 -8.16 -8.10 5.05
CA THR A 31 -8.44 -7.63 6.41
C THR A 31 -7.17 -7.16 7.09
N VAL A 32 -7.24 -6.06 7.83
CA VAL A 32 -6.12 -5.58 8.65
C VAL A 32 -6.07 -6.39 9.93
N VAL A 33 -4.93 -7.04 10.19
CA VAL A 33 -4.72 -7.85 11.40
C VAL A 33 -4.21 -7.00 12.56
N LYS A 34 -3.20 -6.16 12.28
CA LYS A 34 -2.61 -5.24 13.26
C LYS A 34 -1.73 -4.19 12.60
N VAL A 35 -1.55 -3.06 13.25
CA VAL A 35 -0.54 -2.06 12.92
C VAL A 35 0.68 -2.31 13.80
N ARG A 36 1.88 -2.39 13.20
CA ARG A 36 3.15 -2.59 13.91
C ARG A 36 3.74 -1.27 14.39
N ASP A 37 3.85 -0.34 13.46
CA ASP A 37 4.40 1.01 13.64
C ASP A 37 3.76 1.97 12.64
N GLY A 38 4.26 3.20 12.52
CA GLY A 38 3.63 4.24 11.69
C GLY A 38 3.69 4.00 10.18
N ASP A 39 4.50 3.05 9.71
CA ASP A 39 4.66 2.77 8.28
C ASP A 39 4.56 1.29 7.91
N THR A 40 4.20 0.43 8.87
CA THR A 40 4.11 -1.02 8.67
C THR A 40 2.88 -1.60 9.37
N PHE A 41 2.07 -2.35 8.64
CA PHE A 41 0.92 -3.09 9.17
C PHE A 41 0.84 -4.50 8.58
N VAL A 42 -0.01 -5.34 9.15
CA VAL A 42 -0.17 -6.76 8.76
C VAL A 42 -1.58 -6.99 8.28
N ILE A 43 -1.71 -7.71 7.16
CA ILE A 43 -2.99 -8.03 6.53
C ILE A 43 -3.15 -9.54 6.30
N ASN A 44 -4.40 -9.96 6.13
CA ASN A 44 -4.74 -11.20 5.47
C ASN A 44 -5.39 -10.87 4.14
N ILE A 45 -4.81 -11.36 3.04
CA ILE A 45 -5.35 -11.20 1.68
C ILE A 45 -6.35 -12.33 1.44
N GLU A 46 -7.54 -11.98 0.97
CA GLU A 46 -8.61 -12.94 0.70
C GLU A 46 -8.42 -13.64 -0.65
N ASN A 47 -9.03 -14.80 -0.80
CA ASN A 47 -9.06 -15.57 -2.04
C ASN A 47 -7.69 -16.03 -2.57
N VAL A 48 -6.68 -16.12 -1.71
CA VAL A 48 -5.36 -16.70 -2.01
C VAL A 48 -5.00 -17.76 -0.96
N PRO A 49 -4.16 -18.76 -1.28
CA PRO A 49 -3.69 -19.72 -0.28
C PRO A 49 -2.99 -19.02 0.90
N ASP A 50 -3.16 -19.55 2.11
CA ASP A 50 -2.64 -18.98 3.35
C ASP A 50 -1.15 -18.64 3.30
N VAL A 51 -0.34 -19.46 2.63
CA VAL A 51 1.10 -19.23 2.47
C VAL A 51 1.43 -17.94 1.71
N PHE A 52 0.50 -17.43 0.90
CA PHE A 52 0.67 -16.20 0.13
C PHE A 52 -0.13 -15.02 0.69
N GLY A 53 -1.16 -15.28 1.51
CA GLY A 53 -2.11 -14.25 1.92
C GLY A 53 -2.23 -14.02 3.42
N LYS A 54 -1.75 -14.93 4.28
CA LYS A 54 -1.95 -14.83 5.73
C LYS A 54 -0.78 -14.15 6.43
N ASN A 55 -1.09 -13.18 7.30
CA ASN A 55 -0.09 -12.42 8.08
C ASN A 55 0.97 -11.72 7.21
N ILE A 56 0.56 -11.16 6.10
CA ILE A 56 1.43 -10.44 5.19
C ILE A 56 1.77 -9.07 5.76
N ALA A 57 3.05 -8.80 5.98
CA ALA A 57 3.52 -7.48 6.39
C ALA A 57 3.55 -6.53 5.19
N VAL A 58 2.88 -5.39 5.32
CA VAL A 58 2.84 -4.31 4.33
C VAL A 58 3.69 -3.16 4.84
N ARG A 59 4.68 -2.73 4.04
CA ARG A 59 5.49 -1.52 4.25
C ARG A 59 4.99 -0.43 3.31
N ILE A 60 4.60 0.70 3.87
CA ILE A 60 4.13 1.86 3.09
C ILE A 60 5.30 2.46 2.31
N ARG A 61 5.11 2.64 0.99
CA ARG A 61 6.10 3.26 0.11
C ARG A 61 6.31 4.74 0.42
N GLY A 62 7.53 5.18 0.18
CA GLY A 62 7.85 6.61 0.08
C GLY A 62 8.00 7.32 1.40
N ILE A 63 7.80 6.65 2.54
CA ILE A 63 7.93 7.25 3.87
C ILE A 63 8.76 6.40 4.83
N ASP A 64 9.29 7.07 5.84
CA ASP A 64 9.87 6.47 7.03
C ASP A 64 9.29 7.15 8.27
N THR A 65 8.91 6.36 9.27
CA THR A 65 8.46 6.83 10.57
C THR A 65 9.49 6.50 11.64
N PRO A 66 9.53 7.25 12.76
CA PRO A 66 10.47 6.94 13.83
C PRO A 66 10.15 5.58 14.47
N GLU A 67 11.18 4.99 15.09
CA GLU A 67 11.05 3.72 15.78
C GLU A 67 10.36 3.89 17.13
N LEU A 68 9.44 2.97 17.49
CA LEU A 68 8.73 2.97 18.77
C LEU A 68 9.64 2.82 19.99
N ASN A 69 10.85 2.31 19.80
CA ASN A 69 11.87 2.13 20.85
C ASN A 69 12.99 3.16 20.79
N ASP A 70 12.81 4.28 20.08
CA ASP A 70 13.80 5.36 20.05
C ASP A 70 14.08 5.87 21.46
N LYS A 71 15.36 6.08 21.79
CA LYS A 71 15.79 6.54 23.12
C LYS A 71 15.36 7.98 23.40
N ARG A 72 15.23 8.79 22.36
CA ARG A 72 14.78 10.19 22.46
C ARG A 72 13.26 10.21 22.63
N GLU A 73 12.81 10.70 23.77
CA GLU A 73 11.39 10.70 24.13
C GLU A 73 10.52 11.45 23.11
N GLU A 74 10.98 12.61 22.61
CA GLU A 74 10.28 13.39 21.59
C GLU A 74 10.05 12.59 20.31
N ILE A 75 11.06 11.87 19.85
CA ILE A 75 10.98 11.06 18.63
C ILE A 75 10.08 9.84 18.84
N ARG A 76 10.18 9.19 20.01
CA ARG A 76 9.30 8.08 20.38
C ARG A 76 7.82 8.51 20.44
N ASN A 77 7.53 9.70 20.92
CA ASN A 77 6.17 10.25 20.94
C ASN A 77 5.63 10.46 19.52
N ILE A 78 6.46 10.87 18.57
CA ILE A 78 6.08 10.94 17.16
C ILE A 78 5.79 9.54 16.62
N ALA A 79 6.62 8.55 16.94
CA ALA A 79 6.42 7.17 16.51
C ALA A 79 5.08 6.59 17.01
N ILE A 80 4.74 6.83 18.27
CA ILE A 80 3.47 6.41 18.86
C ILE A 80 2.29 7.06 18.13
N LYS A 81 2.33 8.39 17.94
CA LYS A 81 1.29 9.12 17.20
C LYS A 81 1.15 8.66 15.76
N ALA A 82 2.27 8.38 15.07
CA ALA A 82 2.23 7.88 13.70
C ALA A 82 1.52 6.52 13.62
N LYS A 83 1.81 5.62 14.57
CA LYS A 83 1.14 4.32 14.66
C LYS A 83 -0.36 4.47 14.94
N GLU A 84 -0.74 5.26 15.91
CA GLU A 84 -2.14 5.51 16.28
C GLU A 84 -2.92 6.12 15.11
N GLU A 85 -2.30 7.04 14.38
CA GLU A 85 -2.95 7.70 13.25
C GLU A 85 -3.09 6.75 12.05
N LEU A 86 -2.10 5.91 11.77
CA LEU A 86 -2.23 4.86 10.76
C LEU A 86 -3.35 3.88 11.13
N GLU A 87 -3.42 3.45 12.39
CA GLU A 87 -4.47 2.56 12.88
C GLU A 87 -5.86 3.20 12.73
N ARG A 88 -5.99 4.48 13.10
CA ARG A 88 -7.23 5.23 12.92
C ARG A 88 -7.66 5.29 11.45
N LEU A 89 -6.75 5.62 10.54
CA LEU A 89 -7.06 5.68 9.10
C LEU A 89 -7.52 4.33 8.57
N LEU A 90 -6.79 3.25 8.87
CA LEU A 90 -7.10 1.91 8.37
C LEU A 90 -8.41 1.33 8.93
N THR A 91 -8.83 1.75 10.13
CA THR A 91 -10.04 1.24 10.79
C THR A 91 -11.28 2.09 10.54
N SER A 92 -11.12 3.41 10.32
CA SER A 92 -12.25 4.33 10.10
C SER A 92 -12.62 4.50 8.62
N GLY A 93 -11.73 4.13 7.68
CA GLY A 93 -11.98 4.23 6.26
C GLY A 93 -12.95 3.16 5.76
N GLU A 94 -13.79 3.51 4.79
CA GLU A 94 -14.71 2.57 4.14
C GLU A 94 -14.00 1.70 3.09
N LYS A 95 -12.99 2.27 2.43
CA LYS A 95 -12.25 1.61 1.35
C LYS A 95 -10.75 1.81 1.49
N VAL A 96 -10.03 0.72 1.63
CA VAL A 96 -8.56 0.70 1.65
C VAL A 96 -8.05 0.01 0.38
N ILE A 97 -7.12 0.65 -0.31
CA ILE A 97 -6.52 0.13 -1.54
C ILE A 97 -5.00 0.15 -1.38
N LEU A 98 -4.38 -1.00 -1.67
CA LEU A 98 -2.94 -1.12 -1.84
C LEU A 98 -2.62 -1.11 -3.32
N TYR A 99 -1.71 -0.25 -3.76
CA TYR A 99 -1.29 -0.10 -5.16
C TYR A 99 0.22 0.17 -5.25
N ASN A 100 0.77 0.28 -6.46
CA ASN A 100 2.22 0.35 -6.66
C ASN A 100 2.96 -0.77 -5.92
N LEU A 101 2.49 -2.00 -6.13
CA LEU A 101 2.95 -3.17 -5.40
C LEU A 101 4.40 -3.52 -5.73
N GLY A 102 5.11 -4.05 -4.75
CA GLY A 102 6.47 -4.54 -4.89
C GLY A 102 6.91 -5.34 -3.67
N ARG A 103 8.21 -5.63 -3.61
CA ARG A 103 8.85 -6.27 -2.45
C ARG A 103 10.03 -5.44 -1.99
N ASP A 104 10.21 -5.33 -0.69
CA ASP A 104 11.41 -4.73 -0.14
C ASP A 104 12.52 -5.79 0.09
N LYS A 105 13.68 -5.35 0.53
CA LYS A 105 14.83 -6.24 0.79
C LYS A 105 14.58 -7.27 1.90
N TYR A 106 13.55 -7.08 2.72
CA TYR A 106 13.11 -8.02 3.76
C TYR A 106 11.91 -8.87 3.33
N PHE A 107 11.58 -8.81 2.04
CA PHE A 107 10.49 -9.56 1.44
C PHE A 107 9.09 -9.16 1.91
N ARG A 108 8.93 -8.00 2.56
CA ARG A 108 7.63 -7.43 2.90
C ARG A 108 6.94 -6.95 1.62
N LEU A 109 5.61 -6.95 1.63
CA LEU A 109 4.83 -6.32 0.57
C LEU A 109 5.04 -4.79 0.65
N LEU A 110 5.67 -4.22 -0.37
CA LEU A 110 5.86 -2.79 -0.49
C LEU A 110 4.69 -2.20 -1.29
N ALA A 111 3.95 -1.26 -0.72
CA ALA A 111 2.75 -0.70 -1.37
C ALA A 111 2.55 0.78 -1.04
N SER A 112 1.98 1.51 -1.98
CA SER A 112 1.28 2.76 -1.68
C SER A 112 -0.10 2.43 -1.11
N VAL A 113 -0.60 3.22 -0.18
CA VAL A 113 -1.86 2.97 0.53
C VAL A 113 -2.79 4.16 0.38
N LYS A 114 -4.00 3.89 -0.07
CA LYS A 114 -5.08 4.87 -0.15
C LYS A 114 -6.23 4.45 0.73
N VAL A 115 -6.68 5.32 1.59
CA VAL A 115 -7.88 5.15 2.43
C VAL A 115 -8.91 6.16 1.96
N ASP A 116 -10.00 5.67 1.36
CA ASP A 116 -10.98 6.50 0.66
C ASP A 116 -10.28 7.39 -0.40
N ASN A 117 -10.24 8.70 -0.20
CA ASN A 117 -9.54 9.65 -1.07
C ASN A 117 -8.20 10.15 -0.50
N ILE A 118 -7.74 9.60 0.64
CA ILE A 118 -6.53 10.03 1.34
C ILE A 118 -5.36 9.13 0.93
N ASP A 119 -4.31 9.70 0.37
CA ASP A 119 -3.01 9.04 0.27
C ASP A 119 -2.35 9.06 1.66
N VAL A 120 -2.12 7.86 2.21
CA VAL A 120 -1.65 7.72 3.60
C VAL A 120 -0.23 8.25 3.78
N ALA A 121 0.65 8.06 2.79
CA ALA A 121 2.02 8.55 2.87
C ALA A 121 2.07 10.08 2.87
N GLU A 122 1.37 10.72 1.93
CA GLU A 122 1.28 12.18 1.86
C GLU A 122 0.68 12.77 3.13
N TYR A 123 -0.38 12.14 3.64
CA TYR A 123 -1.04 12.58 4.87
C TYR A 123 -0.10 12.54 6.08
N LEU A 124 0.58 11.41 6.32
CA LEU A 124 1.50 11.28 7.45
C LEU A 124 2.69 12.23 7.38
N VAL A 125 3.20 12.51 6.18
CA VAL A 125 4.26 13.51 5.97
C VAL A 125 3.75 14.92 6.29
N LYS A 126 2.57 15.28 5.81
CA LYS A 126 1.93 16.58 6.08
C LYS A 126 1.69 16.81 7.56
N GLU A 127 1.29 15.78 8.28
CA GLU A 127 1.08 15.84 9.75
C GLU A 127 2.40 15.82 10.56
N GLY A 128 3.56 15.73 9.90
CA GLY A 128 4.87 15.65 10.56
C GLY A 128 5.12 14.33 11.29
N LEU A 129 4.37 13.29 10.97
CA LEU A 129 4.45 11.95 11.56
C LEU A 129 5.35 11.01 10.79
N ALA A 130 5.69 11.35 9.55
CA ALA A 130 6.61 10.63 8.68
C ALA A 130 7.50 11.61 7.91
N LYS A 131 8.61 11.11 7.39
CA LYS A 131 9.48 11.80 6.43
C LYS A 131 9.49 11.07 5.11
N SER A 132 9.66 11.81 4.01
CA SER A 132 9.87 11.20 2.69
C SER A 132 11.12 10.32 2.71
N TYR A 133 11.01 9.14 2.11
CA TYR A 133 12.06 8.13 2.14
C TYR A 133 12.07 7.30 0.85
N ASP A 134 13.23 7.20 0.22
CA ASP A 134 13.44 6.49 -1.06
C ASP A 134 14.24 5.18 -0.94
N GLY A 135 14.50 4.73 0.28
CA GLY A 135 15.24 3.48 0.56
C GLY A 135 16.72 3.70 0.91
N GLY A 136 17.17 4.94 1.10
CA GLY A 136 18.51 5.28 1.54
C GLY A 136 18.75 5.13 3.06
N ALA A 137 19.56 6.00 3.64
CA ALA A 137 19.76 6.05 5.08
C ALA A 137 18.50 6.54 5.82
N LYS A 138 18.25 6.02 7.02
CA LYS A 138 17.14 6.49 7.87
C LYS A 138 17.31 7.98 8.19
N VAL A 139 16.19 8.70 8.26
CA VAL A 139 16.14 10.17 8.39
C VAL A 139 15.67 10.68 9.75
N TRP A 140 15.48 9.76 10.73
CA TRP A 140 15.07 10.05 12.11
C TRP A 140 16.18 9.95 13.13
#